data_c6e1490fdb3de49c356590e0a963f1db
#
_entry.id   c6e1490fdb3de49c356590e0a963f1db
#
_cell.length_a   1.000
_cell.length_b   1.000
_cell.length_c   1.000
_cell.angle_alpha   90.00
_cell.angle_beta   90.00
_cell.angle_gamma   90.00
#
_symmetry.space_group_name_H-M   'P 1'
#
loop_
_entity.id
_entity.type
_entity.pdbx_description
1 polymer ?
#
loop_
_entity_poly.entity_id
_entity_poly.type
_entity_poly.pdbx_seq_one_letter_code
_entity_poly.pdbx_strand_id
1 'polypeptide(L)'
;MKEKNSKLVIHNIFGEGVVLETRWDGTEARVKFLNGLNLWLPTKWLKPIKVKENSEINLDEISSKRILESFRMGIVPHQDIELFTFGRETEINVLKNGLENLRNGISDVCMIEGGYGSGKSHLLEYFRHLSLKEGFATTYCELHAQETPPFRPKKVYHELVYNLHFIRDNYDYSFRDILIEATKLKIDDHCFFTPVLNRVRELDNLDSKSEVFWQWIEGESTKEYATSKFSPYRVKGGQAIPALYDFSTAADFYCYIISGLSYIIRELKLGGLVIIIDEFEEITHIWNSELYMRGLNFMDGL
;
A
#
# COMPACT_ATOMS: atom_id res chain seq x y z
N MET A 1 21.60 28.08 6.87
CA MET A 1 20.52 27.20 6.33
C MET A 1 20.09 27.81 5.01
N LYS A 2 20.35 27.16 3.88
CA LYS A 2 19.95 27.66 2.56
C LYS A 2 18.51 27.21 2.33
N GLU A 3 17.60 28.17 2.16
CA GLU A 3 16.24 27.91 1.68
C GLU A 3 16.31 27.17 0.34
N LYS A 4 15.82 25.93 0.32
CA LYS A 4 15.61 25.17 -0.93
C LYS A 4 14.38 25.77 -1.61
N ASN A 5 14.57 26.71 -2.53
CA ASN A 5 13.53 27.11 -3.48
C ASN A 5 13.13 25.89 -4.32
N SER A 6 12.08 25.21 -3.94
CA SER A 6 11.49 24.12 -4.72
C SER A 6 10.90 24.72 -6.00
N LYS A 7 11.49 24.36 -7.15
CA LYS A 7 11.03 24.84 -8.46
C LYS A 7 9.84 24.00 -8.92
N LEU A 8 8.71 24.66 -9.12
CA LEU A 8 7.53 24.06 -9.76
C LEU A 8 7.76 23.94 -11.26
N VAL A 9 7.43 22.78 -11.82
CA VAL A 9 7.58 22.45 -13.24
C VAL A 9 6.37 21.71 -13.77
N ILE A 10 6.15 21.76 -15.07
CA ILE A 10 5.14 20.99 -15.78
C ILE A 10 5.79 20.10 -16.83
N HIS A 11 5.37 18.85 -16.91
CA HIS A 11 5.72 17.88 -17.94
C HIS A 11 4.49 17.54 -18.78
N ASN A 12 4.65 17.40 -20.10
CA ASN A 12 3.52 17.27 -21.03
C ASN A 12 2.65 16.00 -20.80
N ILE A 13 3.25 14.94 -20.23
CA ILE A 13 2.56 13.66 -19.97
C ILE A 13 2.19 13.52 -18.50
N PHE A 14 3.09 13.88 -17.57
CA PHE A 14 2.92 13.62 -16.15
C PHE A 14 2.30 14.79 -15.36
N GLY A 15 2.07 15.93 -16.04
CA GLY A 15 1.48 17.11 -15.41
C GLY A 15 2.45 17.91 -14.55
N GLU A 16 1.92 18.52 -13.50
CA GLU A 16 2.67 19.39 -12.59
C GLU A 16 3.44 18.60 -11.55
N GLY A 17 4.62 19.11 -11.19
CA GLY A 17 5.47 18.48 -10.20
C GLY A 17 6.47 19.46 -9.58
N VAL A 18 7.13 19.00 -8.53
CA VAL A 18 8.15 19.75 -7.79
C VAL A 18 9.51 19.12 -8.03
N VAL A 19 10.49 19.91 -8.43
CA VAL A 19 11.88 19.46 -8.54
C VAL A 19 12.46 19.28 -7.13
N LEU A 20 12.81 18.04 -6.82
CA LEU A 20 13.43 17.65 -5.54
C LEU A 20 14.94 17.86 -5.56
N GLU A 21 15.57 17.43 -6.65
CA GLU A 21 17.02 17.49 -6.83
C GLU A 21 17.39 17.47 -8.31
N THR A 22 18.61 17.86 -8.63
CA THR A 22 19.17 17.81 -9.98
C THR A 22 20.50 17.10 -9.96
N ARG A 23 20.85 16.42 -11.07
CA ARG A 23 22.14 15.79 -11.26
C ARG A 23 22.72 16.13 -12.64
N TRP A 24 23.99 15.81 -12.84
CA TRP A 24 24.70 15.98 -14.12
C TRP A 24 24.66 17.45 -14.58
N ASP A 25 25.13 18.37 -13.70
CA ASP A 25 25.11 19.81 -13.95
C ASP A 25 23.75 20.39 -14.34
N GLY A 26 22.69 19.79 -13.81
CA GLY A 26 21.31 20.28 -14.03
C GLY A 26 20.65 19.76 -15.31
N THR A 27 21.26 18.80 -16.03
CA THR A 27 20.67 18.22 -17.24
C THR A 27 19.53 17.26 -16.94
N GLU A 28 19.48 16.67 -15.74
CA GLU A 28 18.36 15.85 -15.24
C GLU A 28 17.87 16.33 -13.89
N ALA A 29 16.57 16.23 -13.70
CA ALA A 29 15.90 16.58 -12.46
C ALA A 29 15.04 15.42 -11.97
N ARG A 30 15.07 15.17 -10.66
CA ARG A 30 14.12 14.30 -9.99
C ARG A 30 12.89 15.11 -9.64
N VAL A 31 11.76 14.73 -10.23
CA VAL A 31 10.50 15.45 -10.07
C VAL A 31 9.49 14.56 -9.36
N LYS A 32 8.92 15.09 -8.29
CA LYS A 32 7.74 14.49 -7.63
C LYS A 32 6.51 15.15 -8.24
N PHE A 33 5.72 14.38 -8.99
CA PHE A 33 4.49 14.82 -9.60
C PHE A 33 3.31 14.77 -8.63
N LEU A 34 2.28 15.55 -8.90
CA LEU A 34 1.05 15.58 -8.09
C LEU A 34 0.30 14.24 -8.08
N ASN A 35 0.50 13.40 -9.09
CA ASN A 35 -0.06 12.05 -9.18
C ASN A 35 0.75 10.99 -8.38
N GLY A 36 1.71 11.42 -7.55
CA GLY A 36 2.52 10.54 -6.72
C GLY A 36 3.79 9.98 -7.39
N LEU A 37 3.92 10.08 -8.72
CA LEU A 37 5.10 9.62 -9.44
C LEU A 37 6.35 10.42 -9.05
N ASN A 38 7.47 9.70 -8.90
CA ASN A 38 8.76 10.28 -8.57
C ASN A 38 9.80 9.79 -9.58
N LEU A 39 10.12 10.63 -10.58
CA LEU A 39 10.89 10.25 -11.75
C LEU A 39 12.09 11.15 -11.98
N TRP A 40 13.19 10.57 -12.49
CA TRP A 40 14.29 11.31 -13.07
C TRP A 40 13.97 11.62 -14.54
N LEU A 41 13.96 12.89 -14.91
CA LEU A 41 13.63 13.35 -16.24
C LEU A 41 14.64 14.38 -16.75
N PRO A 42 14.95 14.38 -18.05
CA PRO A 42 15.71 15.45 -18.65
C PRO A 42 15.07 16.81 -18.43
N THR A 43 15.83 17.78 -17.92
CA THR A 43 15.32 19.12 -17.62
C THR A 43 14.72 19.83 -18.82
N LYS A 44 15.17 19.49 -20.04
CA LYS A 44 14.63 20.02 -21.31
C LYS A 44 13.15 19.65 -21.54
N TRP A 45 12.63 18.62 -20.86
CA TRP A 45 11.23 18.21 -20.95
C TRP A 45 10.35 18.90 -19.91
N LEU A 46 10.97 19.63 -18.99
CA LEU A 46 10.30 20.33 -17.91
C LEU A 46 10.18 21.81 -18.24
N LYS A 47 8.97 22.32 -18.20
CA LYS A 47 8.71 23.76 -18.34
C LYS A 47 8.57 24.37 -16.97
N PRO A 48 9.36 25.41 -16.62
CA PRO A 48 9.19 26.09 -15.33
C PRO A 48 7.83 26.79 -15.29
N ILE A 49 7.11 26.59 -14.22
CA ILE A 49 5.89 27.36 -13.95
C ILE A 49 6.36 28.68 -13.33
N LYS A 50 6.20 29.79 -14.06
CA LYS A 50 6.35 31.12 -13.48
C LYS A 50 5.14 31.38 -12.59
N VAL A 51 5.31 31.23 -11.29
CA VAL A 51 4.33 31.74 -10.32
C VAL A 51 4.32 33.26 -10.49
N LYS A 52 3.24 33.80 -11.04
CA LYS A 52 2.99 35.23 -10.95
C LYS A 52 2.76 35.52 -9.46
N GLU A 53 3.65 36.28 -8.85
CA GLU A 53 3.43 36.88 -7.53
C GLU A 53 2.18 37.77 -7.63
N ASN A 54 1.03 37.28 -7.26
CA ASN A 54 -0.27 37.94 -7.09
C ASN A 54 -1.44 37.21 -7.78
N SER A 55 -1.47 35.90 -7.73
CA SER A 55 -2.75 35.21 -7.76
C SER A 55 -2.73 34.25 -6.59
N GLU A 56 -3.54 34.53 -5.57
CA GLU A 56 -4.01 33.48 -4.67
C GLU A 56 -4.61 32.42 -5.56
N ILE A 57 -3.85 31.34 -5.82
CA ILE A 57 -4.39 30.17 -6.52
C ILE A 57 -5.42 29.63 -5.52
N ASN A 58 -6.68 29.81 -5.87
CA ASN A 58 -7.76 29.29 -5.06
C ASN A 58 -7.61 27.75 -5.07
N LEU A 59 -7.13 27.19 -3.95
CA LEU A 59 -6.91 25.73 -3.78
C LEU A 59 -8.19 24.96 -4.15
N ASP A 60 -9.36 25.53 -3.91
CA ASP A 60 -10.66 25.01 -4.32
C ASP A 60 -10.82 24.84 -5.83
N GLU A 61 -10.26 25.74 -6.65
CA GLU A 61 -10.41 25.66 -8.11
C GLU A 61 -9.57 24.51 -8.69
N ILE A 62 -8.38 24.27 -8.14
CA ILE A 62 -7.49 23.16 -8.56
C ILE A 62 -8.11 21.83 -8.15
N SER A 63 -8.58 21.71 -6.92
CA SER A 63 -9.25 20.52 -6.40
C SER A 63 -10.51 20.22 -7.22
N SER A 64 -11.32 21.22 -7.50
CA SER A 64 -12.54 21.06 -8.32
C SER A 64 -12.24 20.57 -9.75
N LYS A 65 -11.21 21.10 -10.39
CA LYS A 65 -10.80 20.66 -11.73
C LYS A 65 -10.30 19.22 -11.70
N ARG A 66 -9.46 18.85 -10.72
CA ARG A 66 -8.95 17.50 -10.56
C ARG A 66 -10.07 16.49 -10.33
N ILE A 67 -11.02 16.80 -9.47
CA ILE A 67 -12.19 15.97 -9.19
C ILE A 67 -13.01 15.76 -10.47
N LEU A 68 -13.30 16.83 -11.21
CA LEU A 68 -14.05 16.75 -12.47
C LEU A 68 -13.36 15.90 -13.54
N GLU A 69 -12.04 16.03 -13.70
CA GLU A 69 -11.28 15.20 -14.62
C GLU A 69 -11.25 13.73 -14.21
N SER A 70 -11.11 13.44 -12.91
CA SER A 70 -11.18 12.08 -12.40
C SER A 70 -12.53 11.44 -12.70
N PHE A 71 -13.64 12.15 -12.49
CA PHE A 71 -14.98 11.66 -12.83
C PHE A 71 -15.17 11.43 -14.33
N ARG A 72 -14.61 12.30 -15.18
CA ARG A 72 -14.64 12.09 -16.64
C ARG A 72 -13.90 10.83 -17.07
N MET A 73 -12.88 10.43 -16.32
CA MET A 73 -12.10 9.22 -16.55
C MET A 73 -12.66 7.99 -15.83
N GLY A 74 -13.75 8.13 -15.06
CA GLY A 74 -14.33 7.07 -14.27
C GLY A 74 -13.45 6.65 -13.07
N ILE A 75 -12.53 7.51 -12.62
CA ILE A 75 -11.61 7.26 -11.52
C ILE A 75 -12.11 7.98 -10.27
N VAL A 76 -12.06 7.30 -9.12
CA VAL A 76 -12.34 7.91 -7.82
C VAL A 76 -11.11 8.72 -7.38
N PRO A 77 -11.21 10.05 -7.19
CA PRO A 77 -10.06 10.85 -6.76
C PRO A 77 -9.77 10.63 -5.26
N HIS A 78 -8.59 10.10 -4.95
CA HIS A 78 -8.21 9.72 -3.58
C HIS A 78 -8.03 10.91 -2.62
N GLN A 79 -7.46 12.01 -3.10
CA GLN A 79 -7.03 13.12 -2.23
C GLN A 79 -8.17 13.99 -1.70
N ASP A 80 -9.26 14.10 -2.46
CA ASP A 80 -10.36 15.03 -2.16
C ASP A 80 -11.68 14.28 -1.90
N ILE A 81 -11.59 13.00 -1.57
CA ILE A 81 -12.76 12.11 -1.50
C ILE A 81 -13.82 12.60 -0.49
N GLU A 82 -13.41 13.25 0.58
CA GLU A 82 -14.33 13.83 1.57
C GLU A 82 -15.21 14.93 0.98
N LEU A 83 -14.72 15.66 -0.03
CA LEU A 83 -15.43 16.80 -0.62
C LEU A 83 -16.63 16.39 -1.49
N PHE A 84 -16.67 15.15 -1.95
CA PHE A 84 -17.72 14.68 -2.86
C PHE A 84 -18.39 13.37 -2.42
N THR A 85 -18.19 12.99 -1.13
CA THR A 85 -18.91 11.87 -0.51
C THR A 85 -20.13 12.40 0.20
N PHE A 86 -21.32 12.14 -0.35
CA PHE A 86 -22.60 12.61 0.17
C PHE A 86 -23.61 11.47 0.31
N GLY A 87 -24.53 11.58 1.29
CA GLY A 87 -25.64 10.68 1.44
C GLY A 87 -25.27 9.25 1.85
N ARG A 88 -24.12 9.08 2.54
CA ARG A 88 -23.60 7.80 3.03
C ARG A 88 -23.34 7.79 4.53
N GLU A 89 -24.05 8.64 5.25
CA GLU A 89 -23.83 8.85 6.69
C GLU A 89 -24.03 7.55 7.50
N THR A 90 -24.98 6.73 7.10
CA THR A 90 -25.27 5.46 7.77
C THR A 90 -24.11 4.47 7.58
N GLU A 91 -23.68 4.27 6.34
CA GLU A 91 -22.58 3.37 5.99
C GLU A 91 -21.27 3.84 6.62
N ILE A 92 -20.99 5.14 6.55
CA ILE A 92 -19.80 5.75 7.16
C ILE A 92 -19.80 5.55 8.69
N ASN A 93 -20.95 5.68 9.36
CA ASN A 93 -21.02 5.44 10.79
C ASN A 93 -20.76 3.97 11.15
N VAL A 94 -21.23 3.02 10.37
CA VAL A 94 -20.90 1.59 10.56
C VAL A 94 -19.40 1.38 10.46
N LEU A 95 -18.76 1.92 9.41
CA LEU A 95 -17.32 1.80 9.21
C LEU A 95 -16.50 2.47 10.32
N LYS A 96 -16.93 3.64 10.81
CA LYS A 96 -16.29 4.33 11.95
C LYS A 96 -16.40 3.50 13.24
N ASN A 97 -17.53 2.86 13.48
CA ASN A 97 -17.71 1.98 14.63
C ASN A 97 -16.75 0.77 14.53
N GLY A 98 -16.54 0.21 13.32
CA GLY A 98 -15.55 -0.83 13.09
C GLY A 98 -14.13 -0.38 13.42
N LEU A 99 -13.73 0.84 13.06
CA LEU A 99 -12.42 1.40 13.44
C LEU A 99 -12.30 1.59 14.96
N GLU A 100 -13.35 2.03 15.63
CA GLU A 100 -13.37 2.15 17.08
C GLU A 100 -13.22 0.77 17.77
N ASN A 101 -13.92 -0.25 17.28
CA ASN A 101 -13.78 -1.63 17.74
C ASN A 101 -12.35 -2.11 17.57
N LEU A 102 -11.75 -1.90 16.39
CA LEU A 102 -10.37 -2.28 16.10
C LEU A 102 -9.38 -1.59 17.03
N ARG A 103 -9.56 -0.29 17.31
CA ARG A 103 -8.76 0.47 18.28
C ARG A 103 -8.81 -0.14 19.68
N ASN A 104 -9.96 -0.66 20.06
CA ASN A 104 -10.19 -1.36 21.34
C ASN A 104 -9.71 -2.82 21.32
N GLY A 105 -9.14 -3.31 20.20
CA GLY A 105 -8.60 -4.65 20.05
C GLY A 105 -9.62 -5.71 19.66
N ILE A 106 -10.77 -5.29 19.17
CA ILE A 106 -11.82 -6.17 18.66
C ILE A 106 -11.74 -6.15 17.13
N SER A 107 -11.46 -7.30 16.53
CA SER A 107 -11.54 -7.46 15.08
C SER A 107 -12.98 -7.47 14.62
N ASP A 108 -13.24 -6.89 13.45
CA ASP A 108 -14.56 -6.80 12.84
C ASP A 108 -14.46 -7.05 11.33
N VAL A 109 -15.49 -7.62 10.76
CA VAL A 109 -15.61 -7.83 9.31
C VAL A 109 -16.86 -7.15 8.81
N CYS A 110 -16.72 -6.24 7.86
CA CYS A 110 -17.83 -5.53 7.25
C CYS A 110 -17.92 -5.89 5.77
N MET A 111 -19.04 -6.47 5.35
CA MET A 111 -19.33 -6.75 3.95
C MET A 111 -20.22 -5.65 3.37
N ILE A 112 -19.79 -5.06 2.24
CA ILE A 112 -20.53 -4.03 1.52
C ILE A 112 -21.13 -4.67 0.27
N GLU A 113 -22.44 -4.77 0.22
CA GLU A 113 -23.18 -5.30 -0.93
C GLU A 113 -23.93 -4.17 -1.65
N GLY A 114 -23.97 -4.25 -2.98
CA GLY A 114 -24.70 -3.29 -3.80
C GLY A 114 -24.60 -3.59 -5.28
N GLY A 115 -25.58 -3.14 -6.06
CA GLY A 115 -25.57 -3.30 -7.52
C GLY A 115 -24.41 -2.59 -8.21
N TYR A 116 -24.19 -2.92 -9.48
CA TYR A 116 -23.21 -2.22 -10.29
C TYR A 116 -23.49 -0.70 -10.33
N GLY A 117 -22.45 0.11 -10.20
CA GLY A 117 -22.58 1.58 -10.17
C GLY A 117 -23.17 2.17 -8.87
N SER A 118 -23.43 1.36 -7.83
CA SER A 118 -23.96 1.86 -6.55
C SER A 118 -22.94 2.65 -5.70
N GLY A 119 -21.68 2.73 -6.15
CA GLY A 119 -20.60 3.46 -5.48
C GLY A 119 -19.88 2.64 -4.38
N LYS A 120 -19.81 1.31 -4.52
CA LYS A 120 -19.05 0.45 -3.59
C LYS A 120 -17.58 0.86 -3.51
N SER A 121 -16.88 0.89 -4.65
CA SER A 121 -15.45 1.26 -4.70
C SER A 121 -15.20 2.69 -4.21
N HIS A 122 -16.15 3.63 -4.45
CA HIS A 122 -16.09 4.96 -3.86
C HIS A 122 -16.14 4.92 -2.32
N LEU A 123 -17.04 4.11 -1.75
CA LEU A 123 -17.16 3.97 -0.30
C LEU A 123 -15.92 3.29 0.30
N LEU A 124 -15.35 2.28 -0.39
CA LEU A 124 -14.11 1.62 0.03
C LEU A 124 -12.93 2.59 0.01
N GLU A 125 -12.82 3.43 -1.01
CA GLU A 125 -11.76 4.43 -1.10
C GLU A 125 -11.93 5.54 -0.03
N TYR A 126 -13.17 5.97 0.23
CA TYR A 126 -13.46 6.86 1.35
C TYR A 126 -13.02 6.23 2.69
N PHE A 127 -13.32 4.96 2.89
CA PHE A 127 -12.94 4.24 4.11
C PHE A 127 -11.41 4.10 4.23
N ARG A 128 -10.73 3.83 3.11
CA ARG A 128 -9.25 3.83 3.07
C ARG A 128 -8.69 5.17 3.52
N HIS A 129 -9.19 6.26 2.96
CA HIS A 129 -8.77 7.62 3.34
C HIS A 129 -9.04 7.90 4.83
N LEU A 130 -10.25 7.56 5.31
CA LEU A 130 -10.64 7.73 6.70
C LEU A 130 -9.73 6.93 7.64
N SER A 131 -9.46 5.67 7.34
CA SER A 131 -8.61 4.79 8.15
C SER A 131 -7.19 5.33 8.27
N LEU A 132 -6.59 5.77 7.17
CA LEU A 132 -5.27 6.42 7.16
C LEU A 132 -5.26 7.70 8.00
N LYS A 133 -6.29 8.55 7.86
CA LYS A 133 -6.44 9.79 8.61
C LYS A 133 -6.59 9.56 10.11
N GLU A 134 -7.27 8.48 10.50
CA GLU A 134 -7.48 8.05 11.88
C GLU A 134 -6.27 7.30 12.48
N GLY A 135 -5.17 7.14 11.72
CA GLY A 135 -3.93 6.53 12.18
C GLY A 135 -3.92 5.01 12.19
N PHE A 136 -4.66 4.38 11.29
CA PHE A 136 -4.60 2.94 11.04
C PHE A 136 -3.64 2.62 9.91
N ALA A 137 -2.92 1.51 10.02
CA ALA A 137 -2.22 0.93 8.90
C ALA A 137 -3.28 0.30 7.98
N THR A 138 -3.32 0.74 6.73
CA THR A 138 -4.40 0.39 5.81
C THR A 138 -3.84 -0.18 4.51
N THR A 139 -4.42 -1.25 4.05
CA THR A 139 -4.10 -1.87 2.76
C THR A 139 -5.35 -2.08 1.92
N TYR A 140 -5.15 -2.13 0.61
CA TYR A 140 -6.20 -2.33 -0.38
C TYR A 140 -5.78 -3.40 -1.37
N CYS A 141 -6.68 -4.33 -1.66
CA CYS A 141 -6.49 -5.37 -2.65
C CYS A 141 -7.74 -5.48 -3.52
N GLU A 142 -7.58 -5.35 -4.82
CA GLU A 142 -8.62 -5.65 -5.81
C GLU A 142 -8.42 -7.09 -6.29
N LEU A 143 -9.43 -7.92 -6.10
CA LEU A 143 -9.37 -9.29 -6.60
C LEU A 143 -9.59 -9.30 -8.11
N HIS A 144 -8.75 -10.05 -8.82
CA HIS A 144 -8.82 -10.19 -10.26
C HIS A 144 -8.47 -11.61 -10.68
N ALA A 145 -9.24 -12.18 -11.60
CA ALA A 145 -9.13 -13.59 -12.03
C ALA A 145 -7.71 -14.02 -12.46
N GLN A 146 -6.91 -13.12 -13.02
CA GLN A 146 -5.57 -13.43 -13.54
C GLN A 146 -4.44 -12.85 -12.68
N GLU A 147 -4.59 -11.62 -12.23
CA GLU A 147 -3.53 -10.88 -11.52
C GLU A 147 -3.53 -11.22 -10.04
N THR A 148 -4.68 -11.14 -9.39
CA THR A 148 -4.83 -11.33 -7.94
C THR A 148 -5.94 -12.36 -7.62
N PRO A 149 -5.84 -13.60 -8.15
CA PRO A 149 -6.90 -14.58 -7.94
C PRO A 149 -6.94 -15.01 -6.46
N PRO A 150 -8.13 -15.07 -5.85
CA PRO A 150 -8.29 -15.35 -4.42
C PRO A 150 -7.73 -16.71 -3.98
N PHE A 151 -7.61 -17.67 -4.88
CA PHE A 151 -6.99 -18.98 -4.61
C PHE A 151 -5.46 -19.00 -4.75
N ARG A 152 -4.81 -17.83 -4.91
CA ARG A 152 -3.35 -17.66 -4.93
C ARG A 152 -2.90 -16.77 -3.77
N PRO A 153 -2.81 -17.31 -2.56
CA PRO A 153 -2.54 -16.52 -1.35
C PRO A 153 -1.28 -15.65 -1.44
N LYS A 154 -0.24 -16.13 -2.14
CA LYS A 154 0.99 -15.35 -2.36
C LYS A 154 0.74 -14.07 -3.14
N LYS A 155 -0.09 -14.11 -4.18
CA LYS A 155 -0.40 -12.94 -5.00
C LYS A 155 -1.23 -11.92 -4.23
N VAL A 156 -2.22 -12.40 -3.48
CA VAL A 156 -3.02 -11.53 -2.60
C VAL A 156 -2.13 -10.93 -1.50
N TYR A 157 -1.28 -11.72 -0.86
CA TYR A 157 -0.32 -11.23 0.13
C TYR A 157 0.59 -10.15 -0.45
N HIS A 158 1.15 -10.38 -1.64
CA HIS A 158 1.98 -9.39 -2.33
C HIS A 158 1.23 -8.06 -2.53
N GLU A 159 0.01 -8.11 -3.03
CA GLU A 159 -0.83 -6.94 -3.23
C GLU A 159 -1.13 -6.22 -1.90
N LEU A 160 -1.45 -6.98 -0.85
CA LEU A 160 -1.70 -6.43 0.47
C LEU A 160 -0.48 -5.72 1.07
N VAL A 161 0.71 -6.29 0.96
CA VAL A 161 1.91 -5.64 1.52
C VAL A 161 2.43 -4.50 0.66
N TYR A 162 2.24 -4.57 -0.66
CA TYR A 162 2.62 -3.52 -1.60
C TYR A 162 1.77 -2.25 -1.41
N ASN A 163 0.47 -2.42 -1.17
CA ASN A 163 -0.49 -1.34 -0.94
C ASN A 163 -0.64 -0.96 0.54
N LEU A 164 0.20 -1.49 1.42
CA LEU A 164 0.14 -1.16 2.83
C LEU A 164 0.73 0.22 3.09
N HIS A 165 -0.10 1.10 3.62
CA HIS A 165 0.26 2.47 3.96
C HIS A 165 -0.13 2.80 5.40
N PHE A 166 0.64 3.69 5.99
CA PHE A 166 0.36 4.28 7.28
C PHE A 166 0.85 5.72 7.30
N ILE A 167 0.03 6.66 7.75
CA ILE A 167 0.37 8.09 7.77
C ILE A 167 0.61 8.54 9.22
N ARG A 168 1.80 9.09 9.48
CA ARG A 168 2.15 9.73 10.75
C ARG A 168 3.03 10.96 10.48
N ASP A 169 2.72 12.07 11.11
CA ASP A 169 3.46 13.33 10.97
C ASP A 169 3.63 13.80 9.52
N ASN A 170 2.60 13.63 8.70
CA ASN A 170 2.58 13.90 7.25
C ASN A 170 3.59 13.07 6.43
N TYR A 171 4.11 11.99 6.98
CA TYR A 171 4.94 11.03 6.27
C TYR A 171 4.14 9.75 6.01
N ASP A 172 4.24 9.25 4.78
CA ASP A 172 3.60 8.00 4.33
C ASP A 172 4.59 6.86 4.47
N TYR A 173 4.29 5.96 5.41
CA TYR A 173 5.07 4.77 5.71
C TYR A 173 4.57 3.59 4.90
N SER A 174 5.49 2.89 4.27
CA SER A 174 5.27 1.64 3.55
C SER A 174 5.42 0.41 4.46
N PHE A 175 5.14 -0.77 3.92
CA PHE A 175 5.45 -2.05 4.59
C PHE A 175 6.91 -2.14 5.06
N ARG A 176 7.85 -1.70 4.23
CA ARG A 176 9.29 -1.69 4.57
C ARG A 176 9.58 -0.79 5.76
N ASP A 177 9.01 0.39 5.77
CA ASP A 177 9.20 1.35 6.86
C ASP A 177 8.65 0.82 8.19
N ILE A 178 7.48 0.16 8.14
CA ILE A 178 6.87 -0.52 9.30
C ILE A 178 7.81 -1.60 9.83
N LEU A 179 8.39 -2.44 8.97
CA LEU A 179 9.33 -3.48 9.40
C LEU A 179 10.64 -2.90 9.94
N ILE A 180 11.15 -1.81 9.35
CA ILE A 180 12.32 -1.09 9.88
C ILE A 180 12.03 -0.55 11.28
N GLU A 181 10.88 0.07 11.51
CA GLU A 181 10.47 0.49 12.86
C GLU A 181 10.32 -0.69 13.83
N ALA A 182 9.73 -1.79 13.35
CA ALA A 182 9.54 -3.00 14.15
C ALA A 182 10.85 -3.66 14.60
N THR A 183 12.00 -3.35 13.98
CA THR A 183 13.30 -3.81 14.45
C THR A 183 13.64 -3.36 15.87
N LYS A 184 12.99 -2.29 16.36
CA LYS A 184 13.15 -1.77 17.73
C LYS A 184 12.33 -2.56 18.75
N LEU A 185 11.37 -3.34 18.28
CA LEU A 185 10.53 -4.19 19.10
C LEU A 185 11.22 -5.52 19.38
N LYS A 186 10.82 -6.15 20.50
CA LYS A 186 11.19 -7.51 20.80
C LYS A 186 10.06 -8.44 20.35
N ILE A 187 10.17 -8.94 19.12
CA ILE A 187 9.25 -9.92 18.54
C ILE A 187 9.95 -11.28 18.58
N ASP A 188 9.58 -12.09 19.55
CA ASP A 188 10.10 -13.44 19.75
C ASP A 188 9.05 -14.48 19.31
N ASP A 189 9.49 -15.64 18.87
CA ASP A 189 8.67 -16.83 18.58
C ASP A 189 7.71 -16.74 17.37
N HIS A 190 7.80 -15.72 16.53
CA HIS A 190 7.07 -15.70 15.27
C HIS A 190 7.93 -16.29 14.15
N CYS A 191 7.52 -17.42 13.57
CA CYS A 191 8.37 -18.20 12.65
C CYS A 191 8.79 -17.42 11.38
N PHE A 192 8.04 -16.42 10.95
CA PHE A 192 8.37 -15.57 9.81
C PHE A 192 8.99 -14.23 10.24
N PHE A 193 8.33 -13.45 11.10
CA PHE A 193 8.81 -12.10 11.42
C PHE A 193 10.03 -12.05 12.32
N THR A 194 10.21 -12.99 13.26
CA THR A 194 11.42 -13.00 14.08
C THR A 194 12.70 -13.06 13.22
N PRO A 195 12.88 -14.03 12.31
CA PRO A 195 14.06 -14.08 11.45
C PRO A 195 14.08 -12.93 10.42
N VAL A 196 12.93 -12.44 9.92
CA VAL A 196 12.85 -11.28 9.01
C VAL A 196 13.40 -10.04 9.71
N LEU A 197 12.93 -9.70 10.90
CA LEU A 197 13.36 -8.51 11.64
C LEU A 197 14.84 -8.60 12.03
N ASN A 198 15.33 -9.79 12.39
CA ASN A 198 16.75 -10.01 12.64
C ASN A 198 17.57 -9.72 11.37
N ARG A 199 17.07 -10.14 10.21
CA ARG A 199 17.75 -9.83 8.93
C ARG A 199 17.69 -8.35 8.61
N VAL A 200 16.54 -7.69 8.79
CA VAL A 200 16.40 -6.24 8.58
C VAL A 200 17.38 -5.43 9.43
N ARG A 201 17.66 -5.84 10.67
CA ARG A 201 18.68 -5.19 11.54
C ARG A 201 20.11 -5.29 10.98
N GLU A 202 20.38 -6.32 10.16
CA GLU A 202 21.70 -6.56 9.55
C GLU A 202 21.85 -5.95 8.14
N LEU A 203 20.75 -5.44 7.55
CA LEU A 203 20.78 -4.89 6.19
C LEU A 203 21.53 -3.55 6.15
N ASP A 204 22.45 -3.46 5.23
CA ASP A 204 22.99 -2.19 4.78
C ASP A 204 22.10 -1.68 3.62
N ASN A 205 21.46 -0.54 3.79
CA ASN A 205 20.50 0.02 2.83
C ASN A 205 21.12 0.38 1.46
N LEU A 206 22.42 0.26 1.31
CA LEU A 206 23.17 0.56 0.09
C LEU A 206 23.55 -0.69 -0.72
N ASP A 207 23.25 -1.90 -0.24
CA ASP A 207 23.59 -3.14 -0.94
C ASP A 207 22.44 -3.59 -1.86
N SER A 208 22.76 -3.92 -3.12
CA SER A 208 21.79 -4.52 -4.08
C SER A 208 21.13 -5.82 -3.56
N LYS A 209 21.79 -6.51 -2.65
CA LYS A 209 21.24 -7.69 -1.97
C LYS A 209 20.08 -7.37 -1.02
N SER A 210 20.04 -6.14 -0.53
CA SER A 210 18.93 -5.68 0.30
C SER A 210 17.65 -5.59 -0.49
N GLU A 211 17.70 -5.14 -1.75
CA GLU A 211 16.52 -5.06 -2.61
C GLU A 211 15.94 -6.44 -2.95
N VAL A 212 16.80 -7.42 -3.25
CA VAL A 212 16.36 -8.81 -3.50
C VAL A 212 15.68 -9.41 -2.27
N PHE A 213 16.18 -9.09 -1.08
CA PHE A 213 15.55 -9.52 0.17
C PHE A 213 14.16 -8.90 0.35
N TRP A 214 14.02 -7.58 0.12
CA TRP A 214 12.76 -6.88 0.21
C TRP A 214 11.72 -7.45 -0.76
N GLN A 215 12.06 -7.54 -2.03
CA GLN A 215 11.19 -8.14 -3.06
C GLN A 215 10.72 -9.54 -2.66
N TRP A 216 11.62 -10.31 -2.05
CA TRP A 216 11.28 -11.65 -1.63
C TRP A 216 10.28 -11.68 -0.48
N ILE A 217 10.49 -10.92 0.61
CA ILE A 217 9.54 -10.90 1.74
C ILE A 217 8.20 -10.22 1.38
N GLU A 218 8.19 -9.39 0.36
CA GLU A 218 7.00 -8.79 -0.23
C GLU A 218 6.23 -9.76 -1.15
N GLY A 219 6.77 -10.95 -1.37
CA GLY A 219 6.10 -11.96 -2.20
C GLY A 219 6.31 -11.81 -3.70
N GLU A 220 7.20 -10.93 -4.16
CA GLU A 220 7.55 -10.84 -5.58
C GLU A 220 8.20 -12.14 -6.10
N SER A 221 8.02 -12.39 -7.38
CA SER A 221 8.70 -13.50 -8.08
C SER A 221 10.06 -13.03 -8.57
N THR A 222 11.12 -13.29 -7.81
CA THR A 222 12.48 -12.97 -8.23
C THR A 222 13.11 -14.11 -9.02
N LYS A 223 13.78 -13.81 -10.15
CA LYS A 223 14.52 -14.82 -10.92
C LYS A 223 15.67 -15.43 -10.12
N GLU A 224 16.25 -14.66 -9.21
CA GLU A 224 17.35 -15.10 -8.35
C GLU A 224 16.90 -16.10 -7.29
N TYR A 225 15.62 -16.08 -6.91
CA TYR A 225 15.00 -17.08 -6.07
C TYR A 225 15.04 -18.48 -6.70
N ALA A 226 14.79 -18.56 -8.01
CA ALA A 226 14.78 -19.82 -8.76
C ALA A 226 16.18 -20.42 -8.96
N THR A 227 17.24 -19.63 -8.88
CA THR A 227 18.61 -20.09 -9.16
C THR A 227 19.42 -20.53 -7.93
N SER A 228 18.87 -20.48 -6.74
CA SER A 228 19.28 -21.11 -5.47
C SER A 228 20.76 -21.08 -5.03
N LYS A 229 21.64 -20.32 -5.67
CA LYS A 229 23.01 -20.10 -5.18
C LYS A 229 23.08 -19.09 -4.04
N PHE A 230 22.01 -18.35 -3.82
CA PHE A 230 21.83 -17.42 -2.74
C PHE A 230 20.78 -17.98 -1.78
N SER A 231 21.20 -18.32 -0.55
CA SER A 231 20.25 -18.44 0.55
C SER A 231 20.24 -17.10 1.30
N PRO A 232 19.45 -16.11 0.85
CA PRO A 232 19.33 -14.82 1.55
C PRO A 232 18.70 -14.99 2.93
N TYR A 233 18.31 -16.19 3.29
CA TYR A 233 17.38 -16.59 4.34
C TYR A 233 18.07 -17.17 5.57
N ARG A 234 19.40 -17.30 5.59
CA ARG A 234 20.13 -17.69 6.80
C ARG A 234 20.64 -16.46 7.52
N VAL A 235 20.02 -16.17 8.63
CA VAL A 235 20.54 -15.21 9.62
C VAL A 235 21.72 -15.84 10.34
N LYS A 236 22.80 -15.08 10.59
CA LYS A 236 23.91 -15.55 11.42
C LYS A 236 23.37 -15.99 12.78
N GLY A 237 23.50 -17.27 13.07
CA GLY A 237 23.17 -17.83 14.39
C GLY A 237 21.79 -18.45 14.53
N GLY A 238 21.01 -18.66 13.44
CA GLY A 238 19.78 -19.26 13.78
C GLY A 238 18.77 -19.62 12.71
N GLN A 239 17.63 -19.02 12.77
CA GLN A 239 16.43 -19.47 12.09
C GLN A 239 16.47 -19.05 10.61
N ALA A 240 16.16 -20.02 9.74
CA ALA A 240 15.89 -19.71 8.34
C ALA A 240 14.54 -19.01 8.21
N ILE A 241 14.45 -18.00 7.36
CA ILE A 241 13.17 -17.41 7.01
C ILE A 241 12.39 -18.42 6.13
N PRO A 242 11.15 -18.79 6.47
CA PRO A 242 10.34 -19.70 5.67
C PRO A 242 10.12 -19.16 4.24
N ALA A 243 10.13 -20.06 3.28
CA ALA A 243 9.89 -19.69 1.88
C ALA A 243 8.42 -19.31 1.64
N LEU A 244 8.20 -18.29 0.82
CA LEU A 244 6.88 -17.87 0.39
C LEU A 244 6.47 -18.67 -0.86
N TYR A 245 5.68 -19.71 -0.67
CA TYR A 245 5.22 -20.59 -1.73
C TYR A 245 4.01 -20.02 -2.46
N ASP A 246 3.99 -20.19 -3.79
CA ASP A 246 2.85 -19.81 -4.63
C ASP A 246 1.94 -21.04 -4.90
N PHE A 247 1.50 -21.69 -3.84
CA PHE A 247 0.55 -22.78 -3.92
C PHE A 247 -0.82 -22.37 -3.38
N SER A 248 -1.88 -22.82 -4.00
CA SER A 248 -3.25 -22.60 -3.52
C SER A 248 -3.54 -23.22 -2.16
N THR A 249 -2.66 -24.10 -1.67
CA THR A 249 -2.74 -24.74 -0.33
C THR A 249 -1.96 -23.98 0.75
N ALA A 250 -1.36 -22.85 0.42
CA ALA A 250 -0.54 -22.07 1.38
C ALA A 250 -1.35 -21.02 2.16
N ALA A 251 -2.69 -21.08 2.13
CA ALA A 251 -3.58 -20.10 2.75
C ALA A 251 -3.25 -19.84 4.23
N ASP A 252 -3.21 -20.88 5.05
CA ASP A 252 -2.98 -20.77 6.50
C ASP A 252 -1.66 -20.07 6.82
N PHE A 253 -0.62 -20.30 6.00
CA PHE A 253 0.66 -19.65 6.21
C PHE A 253 0.60 -18.15 5.95
N TYR A 254 -0.09 -17.71 4.92
CA TYR A 254 -0.26 -16.29 4.62
C TYR A 254 -1.19 -15.60 5.63
N CYS A 255 -2.26 -16.26 6.06
CA CYS A 255 -3.09 -15.76 7.17
C CYS A 255 -2.26 -15.58 8.44
N TYR A 256 -1.39 -16.54 8.76
CA TYR A 256 -0.48 -16.44 9.91
C TYR A 256 0.49 -15.24 9.77
N ILE A 257 1.06 -15.01 8.59
CA ILE A 257 1.92 -13.83 8.35
C ILE A 257 1.14 -12.53 8.52
N ILE A 258 -0.06 -12.43 7.96
CA ILE A 258 -0.90 -11.21 8.05
C ILE A 258 -1.34 -10.97 9.50
N SER A 259 -1.69 -12.02 10.24
CA SER A 259 -1.96 -11.92 11.66
C SER A 259 -0.76 -11.41 12.46
N GLY A 260 0.45 -11.93 12.15
CA GLY A 260 1.70 -11.44 12.75
C GLY A 260 2.00 -9.99 12.42
N LEU A 261 1.70 -9.55 11.18
CA LEU A 261 1.81 -8.15 10.78
C LEU A 261 0.86 -7.26 11.57
N SER A 262 -0.39 -7.70 11.75
CA SER A 262 -1.38 -6.99 12.59
C SER A 262 -0.88 -6.85 14.03
N TYR A 263 -0.27 -7.89 14.60
CA TYR A 263 0.36 -7.82 15.92
C TYR A 263 1.49 -6.78 15.97
N ILE A 264 2.41 -6.80 14.99
CA ILE A 264 3.51 -5.82 14.90
C ILE A 264 2.97 -4.38 14.84
N ILE A 265 1.96 -4.13 14.01
CA ILE A 265 1.30 -2.83 13.86
C ILE A 265 0.76 -2.34 15.21
N ARG A 266 0.15 -3.21 15.99
CA ARG A 266 -0.34 -2.87 17.33
C ARG A 266 0.77 -2.59 18.33
N GLU A 267 1.86 -3.38 18.31
CA GLU A 267 3.02 -3.13 19.17
C GLU A 267 3.70 -1.80 18.86
N LEU A 268 3.66 -1.35 17.59
CA LEU A 268 4.11 -0.02 17.17
C LEU A 268 3.15 1.10 17.60
N LYS A 269 2.06 0.78 18.31
CA LYS A 269 1.04 1.72 18.77
C LYS A 269 0.29 2.44 17.64
N LEU A 270 0.18 1.78 16.49
CA LEU A 270 -0.73 2.19 15.42
C LEU A 270 -2.15 1.72 15.75
N GLY A 271 -3.15 2.36 15.15
CA GLY A 271 -4.58 2.07 15.44
C GLY A 271 -5.00 0.61 15.23
N GLY A 272 -4.32 -0.08 14.33
CA GLY A 272 -4.56 -1.47 13.92
C GLY A 272 -4.34 -1.64 12.43
N LEU A 273 -4.54 -2.85 11.91
CA LEU A 273 -4.47 -3.18 10.48
C LEU A 273 -5.88 -3.20 9.89
N VAL A 274 -6.12 -2.39 8.88
CA VAL A 274 -7.35 -2.37 8.08
C VAL A 274 -7.04 -2.99 6.72
N ILE A 275 -7.76 -4.05 6.37
CA ILE A 275 -7.66 -4.73 5.07
C ILE A 275 -8.93 -4.43 4.28
N ILE A 276 -8.79 -3.84 3.10
CA ILE A 276 -9.90 -3.53 2.19
C ILE A 276 -9.76 -4.43 0.98
N ILE A 277 -10.80 -5.21 0.68
CA ILE A 277 -10.84 -6.10 -0.47
C ILE A 277 -11.99 -5.66 -1.37
N ASP A 278 -11.69 -5.25 -2.59
CA ASP A 278 -12.67 -4.93 -3.63
C ASP A 278 -12.82 -6.09 -4.62
N GLU A 279 -13.87 -6.05 -5.42
CA GLU A 279 -14.22 -7.07 -6.41
C GLU A 279 -14.31 -8.49 -5.81
N PHE A 280 -14.85 -8.59 -4.57
CA PHE A 280 -14.98 -9.85 -3.84
C PHE A 280 -15.81 -10.89 -4.62
N GLU A 281 -16.70 -10.44 -5.50
CA GLU A 281 -17.48 -11.27 -6.42
C GLU A 281 -16.63 -12.13 -7.39
N GLU A 282 -15.36 -11.78 -7.62
CA GLU A 282 -14.43 -12.57 -8.44
C GLU A 282 -14.29 -14.02 -7.93
N ILE A 283 -14.53 -14.25 -6.64
CA ILE A 283 -14.57 -15.60 -6.06
C ILE A 283 -15.66 -16.44 -6.73
N THR A 284 -16.82 -15.85 -7.02
CA THR A 284 -17.97 -16.56 -7.61
C THR A 284 -17.75 -16.94 -9.07
N HIS A 285 -16.78 -16.30 -9.74
CA HIS A 285 -16.43 -16.57 -11.13
C HIS A 285 -15.45 -17.75 -11.29
N ILE A 286 -15.01 -18.36 -10.20
CA ILE A 286 -14.09 -19.51 -10.22
C ILE A 286 -14.86 -20.80 -10.58
N TRP A 287 -14.68 -21.29 -11.79
CA TRP A 287 -15.36 -22.49 -12.30
C TRP A 287 -14.94 -23.79 -11.62
N ASN A 288 -13.68 -23.86 -11.15
CA ASN A 288 -13.15 -25.04 -10.47
C ASN A 288 -13.57 -25.01 -9.01
N SER A 289 -14.40 -25.98 -8.58
CA SER A 289 -14.93 -26.03 -7.23
C SER A 289 -13.85 -26.14 -6.14
N GLU A 290 -12.74 -26.82 -6.43
CA GLU A 290 -11.63 -26.94 -5.48
C GLU A 290 -10.91 -25.58 -5.29
N LEU A 291 -10.64 -24.86 -6.38
CA LEU A 291 -10.03 -23.52 -6.32
C LEU A 291 -10.99 -22.50 -5.70
N TYR A 292 -12.29 -22.62 -5.99
CA TYR A 292 -13.33 -21.81 -5.34
C TYR A 292 -13.28 -21.96 -3.81
N MET A 293 -13.32 -23.22 -3.33
CA MET A 293 -13.26 -23.49 -1.89
C MET A 293 -11.95 -23.02 -1.26
N ARG A 294 -10.82 -23.13 -1.96
CA ARG A 294 -9.53 -22.62 -1.48
C ARG A 294 -9.53 -21.10 -1.37
N GLY A 295 -10.12 -20.42 -2.34
CA GLY A 295 -10.30 -18.96 -2.30
C GLY A 295 -11.15 -18.53 -1.11
N LEU A 296 -12.29 -19.16 -0.90
CA LEU A 296 -13.16 -18.87 0.26
C LEU A 296 -12.44 -19.11 1.59
N ASN A 297 -11.80 -20.27 1.75
CA ASN A 297 -11.08 -20.60 2.97
C ASN A 297 -9.95 -19.62 3.27
N PHE A 298 -9.28 -19.09 2.23
CA PHE A 298 -8.26 -18.08 2.42
C PHE A 298 -8.86 -16.75 2.87
N MET A 299 -9.95 -16.31 2.25
CA MET A 299 -10.61 -15.05 2.64
C MET A 299 -11.24 -15.13 4.04
N ASP A 300 -11.76 -16.31 4.43
CA ASP A 300 -12.29 -16.55 5.78
C ASP A 300 -11.18 -16.55 6.86
N GLY A 301 -9.95 -16.88 6.46
CA GLY A 301 -8.80 -16.90 7.35
C GLY A 301 -8.08 -15.55 7.50
N LEU A 302 -8.41 -14.57 6.64
CA LEU A 302 -7.82 -13.22 6.72
C LEU A 302 -8.50 -12.39 7.79
#